data_6adeb454485068ab4f883bcecf45174b
#
_entry.id   6adeb454485068ab4f883bcecf45174b
#
_cell.length_a   1.000
_cell.length_b   1.000
_cell.length_c   1.000
_cell.angle_alpha   90.00
_cell.angle_beta   90.00
_cell.angle_gamma   90.00
#
_symmetry.space_group_name_H-M   'P 1'
#
loop_
_entity.id
_entity.type
_entity.pdbx_description
1 polymer ?
#
loop_
_entity_poly.entity_id
_entity_poly.type
_entity_poly.pdbx_seq_one_letter_code
_entity_poly.pdbx_strand_id
1 'polypeptide(L)'
;MFIFHRMRLVITVLYILMISAFAAGVVTAQPSSISSIILNEEIDGRLMVDFIRVDTSTAVLTPDEAWLRLSGSPHKGEHFRGLSQDYHWLGFTAVHESDSDIWFLEVMNPHLNVVKMWIRADESHEWELVEHTGRSAPFHSRRISHYNYAMPLNFSFTNTTDIVMMFDKRGSSISYPIRIWSAELFNTVQQRNYIVYGVYFGVFAIILLVIGAAFLFSLRMVFLWYFVYAASVAIFVFNDIGLAHQYLYPASDSIGSLMRVGLTYVMVLSFNLFTMTYFRMKQLFPLMHKLVGAVCIGVILHAAAYLLTTNLFRENITLMLLILYVIIIMSIVFALITAFRYVQHDCYTAYLFISAFAFIFIASFIFILGEFGLFGQFGYLLTPLQVGYAVEIILLSCGLAWQVREVERSKMKLNERIIGLKNESLRAYIEGSEKERSRVAMDLHDTIGNRLAHLKRNMEKNRFELSQNIHEIGSVITDVRRLSHRLTPPGAEIFDLPEQIQQLVDSTQESSTIDYKFQALEVPPDLSDEIRIQLSRIAQEGVENIEKHSQASSAEIQLIGHPDELVLTIEDDGIGMDITQTSTNGIGIENMRRRAAFIGGDVTFTSVPENGLQIMVSIPLK
;
A
#
# COMPACT_ATOMS: atom_id res chain seq x y z
N MET A 1 11.87 -21.86 0.30
CA MET A 1 13.33 -22.05 0.41
C MET A 1 14.08 -21.59 -0.84
N PHE A 2 13.70 -21.96 -2.06
CA PHE A 2 14.38 -21.58 -3.32
C PHE A 2 14.37 -20.07 -3.62
N ILE A 3 13.30 -19.36 -3.29
CA ILE A 3 13.16 -17.89 -3.48
C ILE A 3 14.05 -17.12 -2.49
N PHE A 4 14.21 -17.62 -1.27
CA PHE A 4 15.10 -17.06 -0.24
C PHE A 4 16.58 -17.12 -0.68
N HIS A 5 16.96 -18.19 -1.36
CA HIS A 5 18.34 -18.36 -1.86
C HIS A 5 18.64 -17.41 -3.03
N ARG A 6 17.70 -17.23 -3.96
CA ARG A 6 17.84 -16.27 -5.07
C ARG A 6 17.85 -14.80 -4.59
N MET A 7 17.06 -14.48 -3.58
CA MET A 7 17.02 -13.14 -3.01
C MET A 7 18.30 -12.81 -2.23
N ARG A 8 18.82 -13.75 -1.47
CA ARG A 8 20.14 -13.63 -0.82
C ARG A 8 21.24 -13.38 -1.85
N LEU A 9 21.18 -14.08 -2.99
CA LEU A 9 22.12 -13.91 -4.09
C LEU A 9 22.03 -12.51 -4.70
N VAL A 10 20.83 -11.99 -4.99
CA VAL A 10 20.62 -10.64 -5.54
C VAL A 10 21.09 -9.56 -4.58
N ILE A 11 20.75 -9.68 -3.30
CA ILE A 11 21.20 -8.75 -2.25
C ILE A 11 22.72 -8.80 -2.11
N THR A 12 23.32 -10.00 -2.13
CA THR A 12 24.77 -10.19 -2.05
C THR A 12 25.49 -9.63 -3.28
N VAL A 13 24.94 -9.82 -4.48
CA VAL A 13 25.50 -9.27 -5.74
C VAL A 13 25.41 -7.74 -5.74
N LEU A 14 24.28 -7.15 -5.32
CA LEU A 14 24.16 -5.69 -5.17
C LEU A 14 25.14 -5.15 -4.11
N TYR A 15 25.35 -5.88 -3.02
CA TYR A 15 26.31 -5.53 -1.97
C TYR A 15 27.76 -5.57 -2.50
N ILE A 16 28.11 -6.62 -3.25
CA ILE A 16 29.44 -6.78 -3.87
C ILE A 16 29.65 -5.70 -4.96
N LEU A 17 28.65 -5.41 -5.79
CA LEU A 17 28.74 -4.35 -6.79
C LEU A 17 28.91 -2.97 -6.15
N MET A 18 28.22 -2.71 -5.04
CA MET A 18 28.38 -1.47 -4.27
C MET A 18 29.78 -1.36 -3.67
N ILE A 19 30.28 -2.43 -3.01
CA ILE A 19 31.63 -2.46 -2.42
C ILE A 19 32.72 -2.37 -3.52
N SER A 20 32.56 -3.07 -4.65
CA SER A 20 33.53 -3.01 -5.76
C SER A 20 33.56 -1.65 -6.45
N ALA A 21 32.41 -0.97 -6.56
CA ALA A 21 32.35 0.41 -7.05
C ALA A 21 33.09 1.38 -6.09
N PHE A 22 33.13 1.07 -4.79
CA PHE A 22 33.84 1.88 -3.77
C PHE A 22 35.32 1.55 -3.62
N ALA A 23 35.73 0.31 -3.87
CA ALA A 23 37.12 -0.11 -3.69
C ALA A 23 38.09 0.45 -4.75
N ALA A 24 37.56 0.92 -5.89
CA ALA A 24 38.36 1.38 -7.03
C ALA A 24 38.93 2.81 -6.89
N GLY A 25 38.71 3.52 -5.78
CA GLY A 25 38.95 4.97 -5.67
C GLY A 25 39.91 5.45 -4.58
N VAL A 26 40.66 4.59 -3.90
CA VAL A 26 41.61 5.04 -2.88
C VAL A 26 42.96 5.38 -3.55
N VAL A 27 43.10 6.63 -3.98
CA VAL A 27 44.42 7.21 -4.33
C VAL A 27 44.90 7.98 -3.11
N THR A 28 45.88 7.47 -2.39
CA THR A 28 46.61 8.20 -1.35
C THR A 28 47.58 9.17 -2.01
N ALA A 29 47.27 10.46 -1.97
CA ALA A 29 48.21 11.50 -2.39
C ALA A 29 49.27 11.73 -1.30
N GLN A 30 50.54 11.75 -1.68
CA GLN A 30 51.62 12.21 -0.80
C GLN A 30 51.65 13.75 -0.78
N PRO A 31 51.84 14.39 0.37
CA PRO A 31 51.92 15.85 0.46
C PRO A 31 53.20 16.36 -0.24
N SER A 32 53.02 17.14 -1.31
CA SER A 32 54.10 17.87 -1.97
C SER A 32 54.05 19.35 -1.61
N SER A 33 55.20 19.95 -1.40
CA SER A 33 55.41 21.37 -0.99
C SER A 33 55.30 22.35 -2.17
N ILE A 34 54.41 22.10 -3.13
CA ILE A 34 54.34 22.83 -4.40
C ILE A 34 53.38 24.01 -4.28
N SER A 35 53.87 25.24 -4.54
CA SER A 35 53.05 26.46 -4.62
C SER A 35 52.51 26.74 -6.02
N SER A 36 52.89 26.00 -7.02
CA SER A 36 52.46 26.11 -8.42
C SER A 36 51.97 24.76 -8.96
N ILE A 37 50.99 24.80 -9.85
CA ILE A 37 50.38 23.64 -10.52
C ILE A 37 50.85 23.64 -11.94
N ILE A 38 51.54 22.58 -12.36
CA ILE A 38 51.96 22.39 -13.73
C ILE A 38 50.79 21.69 -14.47
N LEU A 39 50.22 22.37 -15.48
CA LEU A 39 49.14 21.87 -16.30
C LEU A 39 49.72 20.94 -17.40
N ASN A 40 49.61 19.67 -17.16
CA ASN A 40 50.02 18.59 -18.06
C ASN A 40 49.05 17.40 -18.00
N GLU A 41 49.29 16.33 -18.75
CA GLU A 41 48.46 15.14 -18.78
C GLU A 41 48.32 14.45 -17.40
N GLU A 42 49.27 14.60 -16.49
CA GLU A 42 49.24 13.96 -15.18
C GLU A 42 48.25 14.63 -14.22
N ILE A 43 48.01 15.95 -14.37
CA ILE A 43 47.07 16.70 -13.53
C ILE A 43 45.66 16.71 -14.08
N ASP A 44 45.48 16.29 -15.36
CA ASP A 44 44.22 16.36 -16.05
C ASP A 44 43.14 15.51 -15.35
N GLY A 45 42.04 16.14 -14.95
CA GLY A 45 40.94 15.53 -14.23
C GLY A 45 41.20 15.24 -12.75
N ARG A 46 42.34 15.60 -12.19
CA ARG A 46 42.64 15.41 -10.75
C ARG A 46 41.97 16.46 -9.86
N LEU A 47 41.68 16.05 -8.62
CA LEU A 47 41.24 16.96 -7.57
C LEU A 47 42.45 17.80 -7.10
N MET A 48 42.21 19.09 -6.92
CA MET A 48 43.23 20.09 -6.64
C MET A 48 43.55 20.27 -5.14
N VAL A 49 43.19 19.31 -4.28
CA VAL A 49 43.28 19.40 -2.82
C VAL A 49 44.66 19.86 -2.31
N ASP A 50 45.70 19.26 -2.85
CA ASP A 50 47.08 19.42 -2.35
C ASP A 50 47.77 20.68 -2.87
N PHE A 51 47.15 21.35 -3.84
CA PHE A 51 47.78 22.47 -4.57
C PHE A 51 47.20 23.85 -4.24
N ILE A 52 46.08 23.87 -3.48
CA ILE A 52 45.31 25.09 -3.24
C ILE A 52 45.61 25.64 -1.86
N ARG A 53 45.92 26.93 -1.77
CA ARG A 53 45.99 27.68 -0.51
C ARG A 53 44.59 28.17 -0.16
N VAL A 54 44.23 28.11 1.11
CA VAL A 54 42.91 28.50 1.59
C VAL A 54 43.02 29.46 2.76
N ASP A 55 42.22 30.53 2.74
CA ASP A 55 42.00 31.45 3.85
C ASP A 55 40.54 31.79 4.02
N THR A 56 40.14 32.30 5.17
CA THR A 56 38.77 32.71 5.48
C THR A 56 38.72 34.14 5.99
N SER A 57 37.64 34.84 5.65
CA SER A 57 37.45 36.24 6.05
C SER A 57 35.99 36.54 6.35
N THR A 58 35.73 37.31 7.40
CA THR A 58 34.38 37.81 7.74
C THR A 58 33.90 38.90 6.77
N ALA A 59 34.83 39.58 6.08
CA ALA A 59 34.55 40.62 5.10
C ALA A 59 34.99 40.18 3.70
N VAL A 60 34.42 40.78 2.68
CA VAL A 60 34.88 40.62 1.29
C VAL A 60 36.18 41.36 1.13
N LEU A 61 37.27 40.66 0.77
CA LEU A 61 38.58 41.22 0.48
C LEU A 61 38.66 41.65 -0.98
N THR A 62 39.64 42.51 -1.29
CA THR A 62 40.11 42.68 -2.67
C THR A 62 40.95 41.47 -3.10
N PRO A 63 41.12 41.19 -4.40
CA PRO A 63 41.96 40.10 -4.87
C PRO A 63 43.42 40.21 -4.39
N ASP A 64 43.98 41.43 -4.30
CA ASP A 64 45.34 41.68 -3.79
C ASP A 64 45.47 41.34 -2.31
N GLU A 65 44.52 41.81 -1.48
CA GLU A 65 44.51 41.50 -0.05
C GLU A 65 44.37 39.97 0.17
N ALA A 66 43.50 39.31 -0.62
CA ALA A 66 43.31 37.88 -0.55
C ALA A 66 44.59 37.12 -0.95
N TRP A 67 45.24 37.52 -2.05
CA TRP A 67 46.50 36.92 -2.52
C TRP A 67 47.60 37.05 -1.49
N LEU A 68 47.77 38.24 -0.89
CA LEU A 68 48.77 38.48 0.14
C LEU A 68 48.56 37.55 1.36
N ARG A 69 47.33 37.39 1.81
CA ARG A 69 47.00 36.49 2.92
C ARG A 69 47.26 35.03 2.55
N LEU A 70 46.81 34.62 1.37
CA LEU A 70 46.99 33.25 0.86
C LEU A 70 48.48 32.91 0.71
N SER A 71 49.34 33.87 0.31
CA SER A 71 50.75 33.67 0.18
C SER A 71 51.46 33.36 1.49
N GLY A 72 50.93 33.86 2.62
CA GLY A 72 51.38 33.57 3.98
C GLY A 72 50.71 32.35 4.64
N SER A 73 49.68 31.80 4.04
CA SER A 73 48.91 30.71 4.64
C SER A 73 49.54 29.33 4.36
N PRO A 74 49.59 28.42 5.35
CA PRO A 74 50.03 27.06 5.09
C PRO A 74 49.01 26.37 4.15
N HIS A 75 49.52 25.49 3.26
CA HIS A 75 48.65 24.66 2.43
C HIS A 75 47.78 23.80 3.34
N LYS A 76 46.44 23.94 3.25
CA LYS A 76 45.52 23.09 3.96
C LYS A 76 44.69 22.35 2.90
N GLY A 77 44.97 21.09 2.70
CA GLY A 77 44.22 20.19 1.82
C GLY A 77 42.76 19.89 2.26
N GLU A 78 42.14 20.79 3.05
CA GLU A 78 40.78 20.61 3.56
C GLU A 78 39.78 21.31 2.67
N HIS A 79 39.06 20.56 1.83
CA HIS A 79 37.93 21.06 1.04
C HIS A 79 36.62 21.15 1.83
N PHE A 80 36.59 20.61 3.04
CA PHE A 80 35.42 20.62 3.91
C PHE A 80 35.73 21.37 5.21
N ARG A 81 34.92 22.39 5.51
CA ARG A 81 35.09 23.20 6.73
C ARG A 81 33.85 23.31 7.60
N GLY A 82 32.92 22.38 7.44
CA GLY A 82 31.68 22.38 8.24
C GLY A 82 30.83 23.64 8.03
N LEU A 83 30.12 24.04 9.08
CA LEU A 83 29.30 25.27 9.07
C LEU A 83 30.21 26.49 9.21
N SER A 84 30.20 27.38 8.22
CA SER A 84 30.99 28.62 8.22
C SER A 84 30.10 29.85 8.03
N GLN A 85 30.49 30.94 8.69
CA GLN A 85 29.89 32.27 8.49
C GLN A 85 30.82 33.20 7.69
N ASP A 86 31.97 32.68 7.25
CA ASP A 86 33.00 33.46 6.56
C ASP A 86 32.93 33.27 5.04
N TYR A 87 33.52 34.20 4.32
CA TYR A 87 33.90 34.04 2.91
C TYR A 87 35.17 33.18 2.85
N HIS A 88 35.20 32.24 1.91
CA HIS A 88 36.32 31.36 1.68
C HIS A 88 37.08 31.82 0.44
N TRP A 89 38.39 32.02 0.62
CA TRP A 89 39.30 32.44 -0.41
C TRP A 89 40.27 31.33 -0.75
N LEU A 90 40.50 31.13 -2.03
CA LEU A 90 41.43 30.13 -2.55
C LEU A 90 42.38 30.81 -3.53
N GLY A 91 43.62 30.34 -3.55
CA GLY A 91 44.61 30.82 -4.52
C GLY A 91 45.65 29.78 -4.87
N PHE A 92 46.08 29.82 -6.11
CA PHE A 92 47.17 29.02 -6.63
C PHE A 92 47.73 29.66 -7.89
N THR A 93 48.97 29.28 -8.28
CA THR A 93 49.56 29.65 -9.55
C THR A 93 49.50 28.45 -10.50
N ALA A 94 48.96 28.63 -11.69
CA ALA A 94 48.96 27.65 -12.75
C ALA A 94 50.13 27.91 -13.71
N VAL A 95 50.89 26.87 -14.05
CA VAL A 95 51.98 26.88 -15.04
C VAL A 95 51.59 25.99 -16.18
N HIS A 96 51.58 26.53 -17.39
CA HIS A 96 51.18 25.83 -18.60
C HIS A 96 52.38 25.17 -19.28
N GLU A 97 52.36 23.83 -19.35
CA GLU A 97 53.37 23.01 -20.02
C GLU A 97 52.76 21.97 -20.97
N SER A 98 51.55 22.23 -21.50
CA SER A 98 50.83 21.27 -22.37
C SER A 98 50.57 21.87 -23.75
N ASP A 99 50.20 21.02 -24.71
CA ASP A 99 49.84 21.44 -26.07
C ASP A 99 48.42 22.05 -26.13
N SER A 100 47.61 21.97 -25.04
CA SER A 100 46.25 22.50 -24.98
C SER A 100 46.22 23.88 -24.36
N ASP A 101 45.93 24.92 -25.13
CA ASP A 101 45.84 26.32 -24.68
C ASP A 101 44.62 26.59 -23.78
N ILE A 102 43.62 25.73 -23.78
CA ILE A 102 42.36 25.93 -23.05
C ILE A 102 42.19 24.82 -22.01
N TRP A 103 42.07 25.26 -20.76
CA TRP A 103 41.78 24.41 -19.62
C TRP A 103 40.50 24.87 -18.96
N PHE A 104 39.81 23.96 -18.25
CA PHE A 104 38.64 24.25 -17.47
C PHE A 104 38.85 23.96 -16.01
N LEU A 105 38.51 24.93 -15.16
CA LEU A 105 38.45 24.77 -13.73
C LEU A 105 37.01 24.51 -13.35
N GLU A 106 36.75 23.32 -12.77
CA GLU A 106 35.40 22.89 -12.37
C GLU A 106 35.29 22.87 -10.85
N VAL A 107 34.35 23.63 -10.29
CA VAL A 107 33.92 23.56 -8.88
C VAL A 107 32.70 22.68 -8.76
N MET A 108 32.88 21.48 -8.20
CA MET A 108 31.86 20.44 -8.13
C MET A 108 30.92 20.64 -6.93
N ASN A 109 30.37 21.82 -6.77
CA ASN A 109 29.32 22.12 -5.79
C ASN A 109 28.34 23.15 -6.36
N PRO A 110 27.21 22.72 -6.93
CA PRO A 110 26.24 23.62 -7.53
C PRO A 110 25.47 24.47 -6.52
N HIS A 111 25.69 24.28 -5.21
CA HIS A 111 24.96 24.96 -4.13
C HIS A 111 25.70 26.15 -3.52
N LEU A 112 26.83 26.58 -4.07
CA LEU A 112 27.52 27.79 -3.66
C LEU A 112 26.67 29.01 -4.04
N ASN A 113 26.48 29.94 -3.09
CA ASN A 113 25.65 31.13 -3.33
C ASN A 113 26.31 32.07 -4.32
N VAL A 114 27.63 32.32 -4.13
CA VAL A 114 28.46 33.15 -5.01
C VAL A 114 29.80 32.48 -5.22
N VAL A 115 30.22 32.49 -6.48
CA VAL A 115 31.57 32.08 -6.91
C VAL A 115 32.13 33.22 -7.76
N LYS A 116 33.30 33.75 -7.36
CA LYS A 116 34.04 34.71 -8.16
C LYS A 116 35.44 34.19 -8.42
N MET A 117 35.96 34.41 -9.61
CA MET A 117 37.30 34.04 -10.00
C MET A 117 37.98 35.22 -10.68
N TRP A 118 39.17 35.55 -10.16
CA TRP A 118 40.05 36.53 -10.74
C TRP A 118 41.33 35.84 -11.19
N ILE A 119 41.92 36.34 -12.28
CA ILE A 119 43.21 35.91 -12.81
C ILE A 119 44.12 37.12 -12.99
N ARG A 120 45.44 36.88 -12.94
CA ARG A 120 46.45 37.83 -13.44
C ARG A 120 47.63 37.06 -14.02
N ALA A 121 48.26 37.64 -15.03
CA ALA A 121 49.36 36.99 -15.74
C ALA A 121 50.66 36.94 -14.88
N ASP A 122 50.95 38.02 -14.18
CA ASP A 122 52.06 38.14 -13.25
C ASP A 122 51.83 39.29 -12.27
N GLU A 123 52.75 39.56 -11.33
CA GLU A 123 52.63 40.60 -10.30
C GLU A 123 52.54 42.03 -10.85
N SER A 124 52.92 42.27 -12.10
CA SER A 124 52.87 43.58 -12.76
C SER A 124 51.51 43.88 -13.39
N HIS A 125 50.63 42.88 -13.51
CA HIS A 125 49.30 43.00 -14.11
C HIS A 125 48.21 43.16 -13.05
N GLU A 126 47.12 43.88 -13.40
CA GLU A 126 45.93 43.99 -12.58
C GLU A 126 45.12 42.69 -12.60
N TRP A 127 44.37 42.44 -11.52
CA TRP A 127 43.43 41.32 -11.45
C TRP A 127 42.24 41.51 -12.37
N GLU A 128 42.04 40.59 -13.28
CA GLU A 128 40.86 40.51 -14.16
C GLU A 128 39.81 39.60 -13.55
N LEU A 129 38.54 40.09 -13.40
CA LEU A 129 37.43 39.26 -12.99
C LEU A 129 36.96 38.43 -14.19
N VAL A 130 37.29 37.13 -14.17
CA VAL A 130 36.91 36.19 -15.27
C VAL A 130 35.50 35.65 -15.10
N GLU A 131 35.11 35.37 -13.87
CA GLU A 131 33.78 34.76 -13.63
C GLU A 131 33.15 35.34 -12.37
N HIS A 132 31.85 35.64 -12.46
CA HIS A 132 30.99 35.97 -11.34
C HIS A 132 29.67 35.19 -11.47
N THR A 133 29.60 34.06 -10.80
CA THR A 133 28.49 33.11 -10.87
C THR A 133 28.10 32.60 -9.49
N GLY A 134 27.27 31.64 -9.43
CA GLY A 134 26.77 31.04 -8.20
C GLY A 134 25.31 30.67 -8.37
N ARG A 135 24.76 30.11 -7.30
CA ARG A 135 23.31 29.81 -7.29
C ARG A 135 22.45 31.08 -7.31
N SER A 136 22.98 32.19 -6.78
CA SER A 136 22.30 33.49 -6.73
C SER A 136 22.27 34.21 -8.09
N ALA A 137 23.01 33.73 -9.09
CA ALA A 137 23.04 34.26 -10.44
C ALA A 137 22.17 33.44 -11.38
N PRO A 138 21.55 34.05 -12.40
CA PRO A 138 20.84 33.31 -13.43
C PRO A 138 21.74 32.29 -14.14
N PHE A 139 21.23 31.09 -14.46
CA PHE A 139 22.03 30.03 -15.06
C PHE A 139 22.67 30.45 -16.40
N HIS A 140 21.95 31.20 -17.20
CA HIS A 140 22.42 31.67 -18.51
C HIS A 140 23.52 32.76 -18.44
N SER A 141 23.82 33.29 -17.24
CA SER A 141 24.96 34.21 -17.05
C SER A 141 26.30 33.48 -16.97
N ARG A 142 26.31 32.16 -16.83
CA ARG A 142 27.54 31.34 -16.83
C ARG A 142 28.19 31.34 -18.21
N ARG A 143 29.49 31.49 -18.26
CA ARG A 143 30.25 31.40 -19.54
C ARG A 143 30.13 30.01 -20.16
N ILE A 144 30.05 28.95 -19.33
CA ILE A 144 29.88 27.57 -19.76
C ILE A 144 28.57 27.06 -19.18
N SER A 145 27.68 26.59 -20.05
CA SER A 145 26.40 25.97 -19.71
C SER A 145 26.62 24.57 -19.12
N HIS A 146 26.94 24.53 -17.82
CA HIS A 146 27.24 23.30 -17.11
C HIS A 146 26.55 23.26 -15.73
N TYR A 147 26.12 22.09 -15.27
CA TYR A 147 25.42 21.92 -13.98
C TYR A 147 26.29 22.29 -12.78
N ASN A 148 27.63 22.03 -12.83
CA ASN A 148 28.62 22.59 -11.92
C ASN A 148 29.12 23.97 -12.42
N TYR A 149 29.99 24.63 -11.64
CA TYR A 149 30.63 25.87 -12.07
C TYR A 149 31.91 25.53 -12.83
N ALA A 150 31.88 25.58 -14.16
CA ALA A 150 33.02 25.39 -15.04
C ALA A 150 33.50 26.73 -15.57
N MET A 151 34.75 27.05 -15.38
CA MET A 151 35.38 28.35 -15.71
C MET A 151 36.56 28.12 -16.65
N PRO A 152 36.57 28.77 -17.84
CA PRO A 152 37.65 28.61 -18.78
C PRO A 152 38.91 29.35 -18.32
N LEU A 153 40.07 28.70 -18.45
CA LEU A 153 41.41 29.26 -18.31
C LEU A 153 42.04 29.24 -19.70
N ASN A 154 42.49 30.41 -20.16
CA ASN A 154 43.12 30.56 -21.46
C ASN A 154 44.60 30.97 -21.28
N PHE A 155 45.53 30.18 -21.76
CA PHE A 155 46.96 30.34 -21.66
C PHE A 155 47.63 30.80 -22.96
N SER A 156 46.86 31.26 -23.94
CA SER A 156 47.39 31.64 -25.26
C SER A 156 48.45 32.78 -25.21
N PHE A 157 48.55 33.52 -24.09
CA PHE A 157 49.41 34.71 -23.97
C PHE A 157 50.46 34.63 -22.85
N THR A 158 50.31 33.70 -21.89
CA THR A 158 51.21 33.59 -20.73
C THR A 158 51.36 32.14 -20.33
N ASN A 159 52.58 31.73 -19.95
CA ASN A 159 52.85 30.40 -19.41
C ASN A 159 52.54 30.27 -17.92
N THR A 160 52.32 31.36 -17.23
CA THR A 160 52.00 31.37 -15.81
C THR A 160 50.82 32.28 -15.54
N THR A 161 49.90 31.87 -14.68
CA THR A 161 48.73 32.64 -14.30
C THR A 161 48.42 32.45 -12.82
N ASP A 162 48.32 33.53 -12.08
CA ASP A 162 47.84 33.54 -10.69
C ASP A 162 46.32 33.54 -10.70
N ILE A 163 45.71 32.73 -9.86
CA ILE A 163 44.28 32.54 -9.77
C ILE A 163 43.83 32.74 -8.33
N VAL A 164 42.84 33.61 -8.12
CA VAL A 164 42.16 33.82 -6.84
C VAL A 164 40.68 33.56 -7.00
N MET A 165 40.10 32.79 -6.09
CA MET A 165 38.67 32.50 -6.07
C MET A 165 38.06 32.86 -4.72
N MET A 166 36.82 33.34 -4.75
CA MET A 166 35.99 33.60 -3.57
C MET A 166 34.71 32.75 -3.63
N PHE A 167 34.42 32.09 -2.52
CA PHE A 167 33.17 31.36 -2.33
C PHE A 167 32.36 31.93 -1.18
N ASP A 168 31.06 32.14 -1.42
CA ASP A 168 30.08 32.49 -0.39
C ASP A 168 29.08 31.36 -0.25
N LYS A 169 29.01 30.76 0.94
CA LYS A 169 27.96 29.79 1.35
C LYS A 169 27.69 29.95 2.84
N ARG A 170 27.71 31.16 3.34
CA ARG A 170 27.52 31.46 4.76
C ARG A 170 26.23 30.89 5.30
N GLY A 171 26.27 30.36 6.52
CA GLY A 171 25.12 29.74 7.20
C GLY A 171 24.83 28.29 6.82
N SER A 172 25.70 27.65 6.03
CA SER A 172 25.60 26.24 5.70
C SER A 172 26.96 25.55 5.63
N SER A 173 26.97 24.22 5.55
CA SER A 173 28.17 23.45 5.32
C SER A 173 28.79 23.82 3.98
N ILE A 174 30.07 24.11 3.97
CA ILE A 174 30.83 24.50 2.79
C ILE A 174 31.80 23.40 2.38
N SER A 175 31.68 22.99 1.12
CA SER A 175 32.60 22.10 0.42
C SER A 175 32.78 22.65 -1.00
N TYR A 176 34.03 22.66 -1.49
CA TYR A 176 34.38 23.18 -2.81
C TYR A 176 35.41 22.29 -3.50
N PRO A 177 35.08 21.02 -3.84
CA PRO A 177 35.99 20.19 -4.59
C PRO A 177 36.22 20.79 -5.97
N ILE A 178 37.49 21.03 -6.28
CA ILE A 178 37.94 21.68 -7.52
C ILE A 178 38.70 20.65 -8.35
N ARG A 179 38.39 20.60 -9.64
CA ARG A 179 39.14 19.86 -10.65
C ARG A 179 39.59 20.77 -11.76
N ILE A 180 40.70 20.40 -12.37
CA ILE A 180 41.16 21.04 -13.57
C ILE A 180 41.17 20.02 -14.71
N TRP A 181 40.79 20.48 -15.91
CA TRP A 181 40.54 19.62 -17.05
C TRP A 181 41.12 20.26 -18.32
N SER A 182 41.75 19.46 -19.18
CA SER A 182 41.93 19.85 -20.57
C SER A 182 40.56 19.94 -21.29
N ALA A 183 40.47 20.74 -22.33
CA ALA A 183 39.22 20.91 -23.08
C ALA A 183 38.67 19.61 -23.66
N GLU A 184 39.55 18.72 -24.11
CA GLU A 184 39.18 17.43 -24.71
C GLU A 184 38.62 16.47 -23.65
N LEU A 185 39.33 16.31 -22.51
CA LEU A 185 38.90 15.40 -21.46
C LEU A 185 37.62 15.91 -20.77
N PHE A 186 37.49 17.25 -20.56
CA PHE A 186 36.28 17.85 -20.03
C PHE A 186 35.05 17.47 -20.88
N ASN A 187 35.12 17.69 -22.18
CA ASN A 187 33.99 17.39 -23.08
C ASN A 187 33.63 15.88 -23.06
N THR A 188 34.64 15.01 -23.11
CA THR A 188 34.45 13.56 -23.10
C THR A 188 33.78 13.09 -21.79
N VAL A 189 34.29 13.56 -20.65
CA VAL A 189 33.75 13.23 -19.32
C VAL A 189 32.34 13.79 -19.15
N GLN A 190 32.07 15.00 -19.64
CA GLN A 190 30.74 15.61 -19.53
C GLN A 190 29.70 14.85 -20.34
N GLN A 191 30.01 14.45 -21.57
CA GLN A 191 29.09 13.62 -22.38
C GLN A 191 28.74 12.32 -21.64
N ARG A 192 29.74 11.62 -21.11
CA ARG A 192 29.54 10.42 -20.31
C ARG A 192 28.65 10.69 -19.11
N ASN A 193 28.87 11.78 -18.38
CA ASN A 193 28.11 12.15 -17.19
C ASN A 193 26.63 12.39 -17.51
N TYR A 194 26.32 13.12 -18.59
CA TYR A 194 24.94 13.34 -19.02
C TYR A 194 24.24 12.03 -19.44
N ILE A 195 24.96 11.10 -20.09
CA ILE A 195 24.41 9.79 -20.44
C ILE A 195 24.05 9.00 -19.17
N VAL A 196 24.95 8.95 -18.18
CA VAL A 196 24.71 8.22 -16.93
C VAL A 196 23.56 8.84 -16.14
N TYR A 197 23.48 10.18 -16.05
CA TYR A 197 22.33 10.84 -15.43
C TYR A 197 21.04 10.58 -16.21
N GLY A 198 21.10 10.56 -17.56
CA GLY A 198 19.95 10.21 -18.40
C GLY A 198 19.43 8.81 -18.10
N VAL A 199 20.33 7.81 -17.99
CA VAL A 199 19.96 6.44 -17.59
C VAL A 199 19.40 6.40 -16.16
N TYR A 200 20.06 7.09 -15.21
CA TYR A 200 19.62 7.16 -13.81
C TYR A 200 18.19 7.69 -13.70
N PHE A 201 17.90 8.84 -14.28
CA PHE A 201 16.56 9.42 -14.24
C PHE A 201 15.56 8.68 -15.13
N GLY A 202 16.02 8.02 -16.20
CA GLY A 202 15.21 7.13 -17.03
C GLY A 202 14.65 5.95 -16.24
N VAL A 203 15.47 5.34 -15.36
CA VAL A 203 15.01 4.28 -14.44
C VAL A 203 13.93 4.81 -13.49
N PHE A 204 14.13 5.99 -12.88
CA PHE A 204 13.11 6.61 -12.04
C PHE A 204 11.82 6.91 -12.80
N ALA A 205 11.92 7.42 -14.03
CA ALA A 205 10.77 7.73 -14.87
C ALA A 205 9.94 6.47 -15.18
N ILE A 206 10.59 5.34 -15.51
CA ILE A 206 9.91 4.05 -15.75
C ILE A 206 9.21 3.58 -14.47
N ILE A 207 9.88 3.63 -13.32
CA ILE A 207 9.31 3.24 -12.04
C ILE A 207 8.09 4.10 -11.71
N LEU A 208 8.18 5.43 -11.85
CA LEU A 208 7.09 6.37 -11.61
C LEU A 208 5.90 6.11 -12.55
N LEU A 209 6.16 5.83 -13.82
CA LEU A 209 5.11 5.50 -14.78
C LEU A 209 4.36 4.23 -14.38
N VAL A 210 5.08 3.17 -14.02
CA VAL A 210 4.48 1.90 -13.59
C VAL A 210 3.66 2.08 -12.30
N ILE A 211 4.19 2.81 -11.30
CA ILE A 211 3.50 3.05 -10.04
C ILE A 211 2.28 3.96 -10.24
N GLY A 212 2.42 5.00 -11.06
CA GLY A 212 1.32 5.90 -11.44
C GLY A 212 0.18 5.14 -12.12
N ALA A 213 0.51 4.27 -13.08
CA ALA A 213 -0.46 3.39 -13.72
C ALA A 213 -1.12 2.45 -12.68
N ALA A 214 -0.33 1.81 -11.81
CA ALA A 214 -0.87 0.95 -10.75
C ALA A 214 -1.82 1.71 -9.81
N PHE A 215 -1.55 2.98 -9.52
CA PHE A 215 -2.48 3.84 -8.77
C PHE A 215 -3.78 4.08 -9.54
N LEU A 216 -3.69 4.50 -10.79
CA LEU A 216 -4.88 4.80 -11.61
C LEU A 216 -5.81 3.59 -11.78
N PHE A 217 -5.24 2.38 -11.94
CA PHE A 217 -6.04 1.16 -12.07
C PHE A 217 -6.59 0.63 -10.75
N SER A 218 -5.88 0.80 -9.63
CA SER A 218 -6.26 0.20 -8.35
C SER A 218 -6.88 1.19 -7.35
N LEU A 219 -6.64 2.50 -7.51
CA LEU A 219 -6.99 3.61 -6.60
C LEU A 219 -6.53 3.39 -5.15
N ARG A 220 -5.51 2.52 -4.94
CA ARG A 220 -4.99 2.24 -3.60
C ARG A 220 -3.99 3.31 -3.18
N MET A 221 -4.22 3.92 -2.02
CA MET A 221 -3.39 5.01 -1.49
C MET A 221 -1.92 4.66 -1.28
N VAL A 222 -1.58 3.37 -1.15
CA VAL A 222 -0.17 2.94 -1.04
C VAL A 222 0.64 3.30 -2.28
N PHE A 223 0.04 3.17 -3.49
CA PHE A 223 0.71 3.56 -4.74
C PHE A 223 0.86 5.07 -4.85
N LEU A 224 -0.16 5.83 -4.43
CA LEU A 224 -0.10 7.29 -4.45
C LEU A 224 1.04 7.81 -3.57
N TRP A 225 1.10 7.38 -2.31
CA TRP A 225 2.12 7.84 -1.39
C TRP A 225 3.52 7.41 -1.81
N TYR A 226 3.64 6.20 -2.37
CA TYR A 226 4.91 5.74 -2.91
C TYR A 226 5.32 6.53 -4.16
N PHE A 227 4.38 6.85 -5.06
CA PHE A 227 4.64 7.71 -6.22
C PHE A 227 5.15 9.09 -5.80
N VAL A 228 4.47 9.74 -4.85
CA VAL A 228 4.88 11.05 -4.33
C VAL A 228 6.26 10.98 -3.68
N TYR A 229 6.54 9.93 -2.91
CA TYR A 229 7.85 9.70 -2.31
C TYR A 229 8.94 9.55 -3.37
N ALA A 230 8.79 8.61 -4.30
CA ALA A 230 9.78 8.35 -5.34
C ALA A 230 10.00 9.56 -6.28
N ALA A 231 8.92 10.29 -6.62
CA ALA A 231 9.01 11.52 -7.39
C ALA A 231 9.77 12.62 -6.64
N SER A 232 9.49 12.79 -5.34
CA SER A 232 10.21 13.78 -4.52
C SER A 232 11.68 13.45 -4.38
N VAL A 233 12.05 12.15 -4.24
CA VAL A 233 13.45 11.70 -4.24
C VAL A 233 14.11 12.01 -5.59
N ALA A 234 13.48 11.68 -6.71
CA ALA A 234 14.03 11.94 -8.04
C ALA A 234 14.28 13.44 -8.28
N ILE A 235 13.31 14.29 -7.93
CA ILE A 235 13.45 15.76 -8.08
C ILE A 235 14.49 16.30 -7.09
N PHE A 236 14.57 15.75 -5.87
CA PHE A 236 15.59 16.12 -4.89
C PHE A 236 17.00 15.85 -5.44
N VAL A 237 17.25 14.65 -5.97
CA VAL A 237 18.54 14.28 -6.57
C VAL A 237 18.82 15.13 -7.81
N PHE A 238 17.82 15.41 -8.65
CA PHE A 238 17.95 16.28 -9.83
C PHE A 238 18.37 17.71 -9.43
N ASN A 239 17.82 18.20 -8.32
CA ASN A 239 18.20 19.48 -7.76
C ASN A 239 19.59 19.44 -7.10
N ASP A 240 19.94 18.33 -6.43
CA ASP A 240 21.19 18.18 -5.72
C ASP A 240 22.41 18.12 -6.65
N ILE A 241 22.25 17.51 -7.84
CA ILE A 241 23.28 17.49 -8.91
C ILE A 241 23.49 18.89 -9.54
N GLY A 242 22.48 19.78 -9.45
CA GLY A 242 22.50 21.10 -10.10
C GLY A 242 21.73 21.16 -11.43
N LEU A 243 21.22 20.03 -11.93
CA LEU A 243 20.45 19.96 -13.18
C LEU A 243 19.12 20.75 -13.09
N ALA A 244 18.54 20.85 -11.89
CA ALA A 244 17.31 21.62 -11.71
C ALA A 244 17.51 23.12 -11.97
N HIS A 245 18.66 23.69 -11.59
CA HIS A 245 19.00 25.08 -11.91
C HIS A 245 19.17 25.28 -13.43
N GLN A 246 19.71 24.28 -14.12
CA GLN A 246 19.89 24.33 -15.58
C GLN A 246 18.55 24.26 -16.34
N TYR A 247 17.62 23.38 -15.93
CA TYR A 247 16.45 23.03 -16.73
C TYR A 247 15.11 23.47 -16.15
N LEU A 248 14.94 23.56 -14.81
CA LEU A 248 13.65 23.83 -14.17
C LEU A 248 13.49 25.31 -13.77
N TYR A 249 14.54 25.98 -13.28
CA TYR A 249 14.47 27.36 -12.82
C TYR A 249 15.74 28.18 -13.17
N PRO A 250 16.06 28.32 -14.47
CA PRO A 250 17.32 28.97 -14.90
C PRO A 250 17.39 30.47 -14.59
N ALA A 251 16.26 31.12 -14.33
CA ALA A 251 16.18 32.57 -14.08
C ALA A 251 16.10 32.95 -12.59
N SER A 252 15.96 32.00 -11.65
CA SER A 252 15.66 32.31 -10.25
C SER A 252 16.66 31.66 -9.29
N ASP A 253 17.16 32.48 -8.38
CA ASP A 253 18.09 32.10 -7.33
C ASP A 253 17.43 31.57 -6.04
N SER A 254 16.26 32.08 -5.70
CA SER A 254 15.58 31.79 -4.43
C SER A 254 14.85 30.43 -4.43
N ILE A 255 14.39 29.96 -5.61
CA ILE A 255 13.62 28.73 -5.74
C ILE A 255 14.45 27.49 -5.34
N GLY A 256 15.74 27.45 -5.69
CA GLY A 256 16.58 26.27 -5.45
C GLY A 256 16.74 25.87 -3.98
N SER A 257 16.87 26.84 -3.06
CA SER A 257 16.95 26.57 -1.63
C SER A 257 15.61 26.14 -1.04
N LEU A 258 14.55 26.83 -1.42
CA LEU A 258 13.19 26.52 -0.99
C LEU A 258 12.78 25.13 -1.49
N MET A 259 13.14 24.81 -2.75
CA MET A 259 12.85 23.51 -3.36
C MET A 259 13.58 22.37 -2.63
N ARG A 260 14.85 22.53 -2.26
CA ARG A 260 15.61 21.50 -1.53
C ARG A 260 14.96 21.17 -0.18
N VAL A 261 14.64 22.17 0.62
CA VAL A 261 14.01 21.98 1.94
C VAL A 261 12.55 21.55 1.79
N GLY A 262 11.80 22.16 0.86
CA GLY A 262 10.42 21.79 0.56
C GLY A 262 10.27 20.34 0.12
N LEU A 263 11.14 19.87 -0.78
CA LEU A 263 11.17 18.47 -1.21
C LEU A 263 11.48 17.52 -0.06
N THR A 264 12.36 17.90 0.87
CA THR A 264 12.63 17.09 2.07
C THR A 264 11.37 16.91 2.91
N TYR A 265 10.56 17.95 3.13
CA TYR A 265 9.28 17.81 3.83
C TYR A 265 8.30 16.90 3.09
N VAL A 266 8.20 17.04 1.77
CA VAL A 266 7.34 16.18 0.94
C VAL A 266 7.82 14.73 1.00
N MET A 267 9.15 14.49 0.93
CA MET A 267 9.74 13.15 1.09
C MET A 267 9.36 12.53 2.43
N VAL A 268 9.60 13.23 3.54
CA VAL A 268 9.36 12.71 4.89
C VAL A 268 7.87 12.44 5.11
N LEU A 269 7.01 13.36 4.68
CA LEU A 269 5.56 13.20 4.82
C LEU A 269 5.05 12.01 4.00
N SER A 270 5.39 11.97 2.70
CA SER A 270 4.97 10.89 1.80
C SER A 270 5.54 9.54 2.21
N PHE A 271 6.78 9.49 2.70
CA PHE A 271 7.39 8.29 3.28
C PHE A 271 6.61 7.76 4.49
N ASN A 272 6.23 8.63 5.44
CA ASN A 272 5.44 8.22 6.61
C ASN A 272 4.05 7.71 6.18
N LEU A 273 3.35 8.41 5.27
CA LEU A 273 2.05 7.99 4.75
C LEU A 273 2.14 6.68 3.94
N PHE A 274 3.20 6.52 3.16
CA PHE A 274 3.52 5.26 2.48
C PHE A 274 3.69 4.12 3.50
N THR A 275 4.53 4.30 4.50
CA THR A 275 4.81 3.28 5.53
C THR A 275 3.55 2.89 6.30
N MET A 276 2.69 3.87 6.66
CA MET A 276 1.40 3.61 7.32
C MET A 276 0.47 2.74 6.48
N THR A 277 0.42 2.99 5.17
CA THR A 277 -0.43 2.24 4.23
C THR A 277 0.18 0.90 3.83
N TYR A 278 1.50 0.86 3.62
CA TYR A 278 2.27 -0.32 3.24
C TYR A 278 2.18 -1.44 4.28
N PHE A 279 2.35 -1.12 5.57
CA PHE A 279 2.25 -2.06 6.68
C PHE A 279 0.85 -2.18 7.28
N ARG A 280 -0.18 -1.55 6.69
CA ARG A 280 -1.55 -1.54 7.21
C ARG A 280 -1.59 -1.19 8.70
N MET A 281 -0.81 -0.18 9.12
CA MET A 281 -0.58 0.15 10.54
C MET A 281 -1.88 0.39 11.31
N LYS A 282 -2.90 0.99 10.69
CA LYS A 282 -4.20 1.26 11.34
C LYS A 282 -4.83 -0.03 11.89
N GLN A 283 -4.68 -1.15 11.17
CA GLN A 283 -5.29 -2.43 11.53
C GLN A 283 -4.38 -3.28 12.42
N LEU A 284 -3.08 -3.37 12.09
CA LEU A 284 -2.14 -4.28 12.73
C LEU A 284 -1.38 -3.65 13.90
N PHE A 285 -1.10 -2.33 13.84
CA PHE A 285 -0.25 -1.63 14.81
C PHE A 285 -0.83 -0.25 15.18
N PRO A 286 -2.01 -0.18 15.85
CA PRO A 286 -2.73 1.08 16.08
C PRO A 286 -1.93 2.11 16.87
N LEU A 287 -1.06 1.70 17.80
CA LEU A 287 -0.17 2.60 18.53
C LEU A 287 0.86 3.24 17.59
N MET A 288 1.52 2.43 16.73
CA MET A 288 2.49 2.94 15.75
C MET A 288 1.82 3.88 14.76
N HIS A 289 0.58 3.57 14.34
CA HIS A 289 -0.21 4.46 13.49
C HIS A 289 -0.41 5.85 14.12
N LYS A 290 -0.73 5.91 15.42
CA LYS A 290 -0.88 7.18 16.14
C LYS A 290 0.44 7.94 16.27
N LEU A 291 1.53 7.24 16.60
CA LEU A 291 2.87 7.84 16.74
C LEU A 291 3.38 8.42 15.41
N VAL A 292 3.28 7.65 14.32
CA VAL A 292 3.66 8.12 12.98
C VAL A 292 2.73 9.27 12.52
N GLY A 293 1.44 9.21 12.86
CA GLY A 293 0.49 10.30 12.62
C GLY A 293 0.90 11.59 13.33
N ALA A 294 1.35 11.50 14.58
CA ALA A 294 1.88 12.65 15.32
C ALA A 294 3.16 13.22 14.66
N VAL A 295 4.05 12.34 14.15
CA VAL A 295 5.21 12.78 13.37
C VAL A 295 4.77 13.52 12.10
N CYS A 296 3.77 13.02 11.36
CA CYS A 296 3.25 13.72 10.18
C CYS A 296 2.72 15.13 10.51
N ILE A 297 2.00 15.27 11.61
CA ILE A 297 1.55 16.59 12.10
C ILE A 297 2.76 17.47 12.43
N GLY A 298 3.76 16.92 13.12
CA GLY A 298 5.02 17.60 13.43
C GLY A 298 5.75 18.09 12.17
N VAL A 299 5.82 17.28 11.12
CA VAL A 299 6.39 17.65 9.81
C VAL A 299 5.66 18.87 9.22
N ILE A 300 4.33 18.86 9.22
CA ILE A 300 3.51 19.95 8.65
C ILE A 300 3.71 21.24 9.46
N LEU A 301 3.64 21.15 10.79
CA LEU A 301 3.82 22.30 11.66
C LEU A 301 5.23 22.89 11.54
N HIS A 302 6.26 22.02 11.46
CA HIS A 302 7.63 22.45 11.30
C HIS A 302 7.86 23.09 9.91
N ALA A 303 7.28 22.54 8.84
CA ALA A 303 7.33 23.13 7.50
C ALA A 303 6.68 24.52 7.47
N ALA A 304 5.53 24.68 8.12
CA ALA A 304 4.87 25.99 8.26
C ALA A 304 5.73 26.99 9.05
N ALA A 305 6.32 26.56 10.17
CA ALA A 305 7.23 27.36 10.95
C ALA A 305 8.47 27.77 10.15
N TYR A 306 9.06 26.86 9.39
CA TYR A 306 10.19 27.15 8.51
C TYR A 306 9.86 28.22 7.48
N LEU A 307 8.71 28.12 6.79
CA LEU A 307 8.27 29.13 5.82
C LEU A 307 8.02 30.51 6.44
N LEU A 308 7.49 30.54 7.66
CA LEU A 308 7.24 31.80 8.38
C LEU A 308 8.55 32.44 8.91
N THR A 309 9.53 31.62 9.32
CA THR A 309 10.75 32.12 9.94
C THR A 309 11.86 32.46 8.96
N THR A 310 11.86 31.96 7.73
CA THR A 310 12.84 32.32 6.68
C THR A 310 12.92 33.83 6.40
N ASN A 311 11.82 34.54 6.61
CA ASN A 311 11.76 36.01 6.43
C ASN A 311 12.11 36.79 7.71
N LEU A 312 12.02 36.19 8.90
CA LEU A 312 12.14 36.88 10.19
C LEU A 312 13.40 36.52 10.99
N PHE A 313 13.99 35.33 10.80
CA PHE A 313 15.05 34.82 11.67
C PHE A 313 16.11 34.00 10.90
N ARG A 314 16.95 34.67 10.11
CA ARG A 314 18.13 34.01 9.49
C ARG A 314 19.07 33.33 10.52
N GLU A 315 19.09 33.81 11.76
CA GLU A 315 19.95 33.30 12.84
C GLU A 315 19.53 31.89 13.34
N ASN A 316 18.30 31.45 13.11
CA ASN A 316 17.79 30.18 13.65
C ASN A 316 17.70 29.03 12.63
N ILE A 317 18.23 29.21 11.41
CA ILE A 317 18.15 28.19 10.34
C ILE A 317 18.82 26.88 10.79
N THR A 318 19.95 26.95 11.50
CA THR A 318 20.67 25.75 12.00
C THR A 318 19.80 24.94 12.97
N LEU A 319 19.11 25.61 13.89
CA LEU A 319 18.21 24.93 14.83
C LEU A 319 17.03 24.26 14.10
N MET A 320 16.47 24.93 13.10
CA MET A 320 15.38 24.36 12.27
C MET A 320 15.84 23.13 11.51
N LEU A 321 17.03 23.15 10.92
CA LEU A 321 17.60 21.96 10.27
C LEU A 321 17.85 20.82 11.25
N LEU A 322 18.32 21.11 12.46
CA LEU A 322 18.52 20.09 13.49
C LEU A 322 17.19 19.41 13.88
N ILE A 323 16.13 20.19 14.09
CA ILE A 323 14.80 19.65 14.39
C ILE A 323 14.31 18.77 13.23
N LEU A 324 14.50 19.19 11.98
CA LEU A 324 14.15 18.40 10.80
C LEU A 324 14.90 17.06 10.78
N TYR A 325 16.19 17.03 11.09
CA TYR A 325 16.95 15.78 11.19
C TYR A 325 16.42 14.86 12.28
N VAL A 326 16.03 15.38 13.43
CA VAL A 326 15.39 14.59 14.50
C VAL A 326 14.08 13.97 14.01
N ILE A 327 13.26 14.73 13.30
CA ILE A 327 12.00 14.24 12.70
C ILE A 327 12.27 13.10 11.70
N ILE A 328 13.27 13.26 10.84
CA ILE A 328 13.68 12.23 9.87
C ILE A 328 14.11 10.95 10.58
N ILE A 329 14.96 11.06 11.59
CA ILE A 329 15.44 9.91 12.39
C ILE A 329 14.26 9.21 13.07
N MET A 330 13.34 9.95 13.69
CA MET A 330 12.14 9.38 14.30
C MET A 330 11.27 8.63 13.29
N SER A 331 11.08 9.19 12.09
CA SER A 331 10.34 8.54 10.99
C SER A 331 10.96 7.20 10.61
N ILE A 332 12.27 7.16 10.43
CA ILE A 332 13.02 5.94 10.08
C ILE A 332 12.93 4.90 11.22
N VAL A 333 13.14 5.31 12.47
CA VAL A 333 13.07 4.42 13.63
C VAL A 333 11.69 3.77 13.76
N PHE A 334 10.60 4.55 13.65
CA PHE A 334 9.24 4.00 13.71
C PHE A 334 8.94 3.07 12.52
N ALA A 335 9.42 3.39 11.34
CA ALA A 335 9.30 2.54 10.16
C ALA A 335 10.00 1.20 10.36
N LEU A 336 11.25 1.20 10.85
CA LEU A 336 12.02 -0.01 11.13
C LEU A 336 11.40 -0.86 12.25
N ILE A 337 10.97 -0.24 13.36
CA ILE A 337 10.27 -0.95 14.43
C ILE A 337 9.01 -1.66 13.88
N THR A 338 8.27 -0.96 13.02
CA THR A 338 7.07 -1.53 12.40
C THR A 338 7.43 -2.67 11.45
N ALA A 339 8.46 -2.50 10.61
CA ALA A 339 8.93 -3.53 9.70
C ALA A 339 9.38 -4.81 10.43
N PHE A 340 10.13 -4.68 11.53
CA PHE A 340 10.52 -5.82 12.37
C PHE A 340 9.31 -6.54 12.99
N ARG A 341 8.29 -5.82 13.44
CA ARG A 341 7.05 -6.43 13.93
C ARG A 341 6.24 -7.08 12.82
N TYR A 342 6.29 -6.53 11.61
CA TYR A 342 5.57 -7.05 10.45
C TYR A 342 6.15 -8.36 9.91
N VAL A 343 7.39 -8.73 10.27
CA VAL A 343 8.02 -10.01 9.89
C VAL A 343 7.13 -11.22 10.22
N GLN A 344 6.36 -11.16 11.32
CA GLN A 344 5.45 -12.25 11.72
C GLN A 344 4.23 -12.38 10.79
N HIS A 345 3.85 -11.33 10.05
CA HIS A 345 2.71 -11.32 9.14
C HIS A 345 3.12 -11.65 7.70
N ASP A 346 4.17 -11.01 7.20
CA ASP A 346 4.76 -11.23 5.88
C ASP A 346 6.26 -10.92 5.95
N CYS A 347 7.04 -11.98 6.12
CA CYS A 347 8.49 -11.86 6.27
C CYS A 347 9.17 -11.32 5.01
N TYR A 348 8.65 -11.65 3.81
CA TYR A 348 9.27 -11.24 2.55
C TYR A 348 9.16 -9.72 2.35
N THR A 349 7.95 -9.18 2.49
CA THR A 349 7.68 -7.74 2.42
C THR A 349 8.49 -6.96 3.46
N ALA A 350 8.57 -7.48 4.70
CA ALA A 350 9.35 -6.85 5.78
C ALA A 350 10.86 -6.84 5.48
N TYR A 351 11.43 -7.95 5.00
CA TYR A 351 12.86 -8.03 4.69
C TYR A 351 13.25 -7.15 3.51
N LEU A 352 12.42 -7.04 2.47
CA LEU A 352 12.68 -6.11 1.36
C LEU A 352 12.73 -4.66 1.85
N PHE A 353 11.79 -4.28 2.73
CA PHE A 353 11.78 -2.95 3.32
C PHE A 353 13.02 -2.70 4.19
N ILE A 354 13.36 -3.61 5.10
CA ILE A 354 14.54 -3.50 5.97
C ILE A 354 15.82 -3.43 5.12
N SER A 355 15.92 -4.24 4.06
CA SER A 355 17.09 -4.22 3.16
C SER A 355 17.21 -2.90 2.42
N ALA A 356 16.10 -2.33 1.93
CA ALA A 356 16.09 -1.02 1.26
C ALA A 356 16.67 0.07 2.18
N PHE A 357 16.21 0.09 3.45
CA PHE A 357 16.71 1.05 4.44
C PHE A 357 18.14 0.78 4.90
N ALA A 358 18.56 -0.47 4.97
CA ALA A 358 19.95 -0.81 5.26
C ALA A 358 20.88 -0.24 4.17
N PHE A 359 20.50 -0.34 2.89
CA PHE A 359 21.28 0.22 1.78
C PHE A 359 21.39 1.75 1.85
N ILE A 360 20.28 2.46 2.03
CA ILE A 360 20.33 3.93 2.11
C ILE A 360 21.08 4.40 3.36
N PHE A 361 20.99 3.68 4.48
CA PHE A 361 21.73 3.99 5.69
C PHE A 361 23.24 3.83 5.48
N ILE A 362 23.69 2.72 4.90
CA ILE A 362 25.10 2.48 4.58
C ILE A 362 25.59 3.52 3.58
N ALA A 363 24.83 3.82 2.54
CA ALA A 363 25.16 4.83 1.55
C ALA A 363 25.31 6.23 2.17
N SER A 364 24.39 6.61 3.07
CA SER A 364 24.45 7.87 3.80
C SER A 364 25.67 7.92 4.75
N PHE A 365 25.97 6.81 5.41
CA PHE A 365 27.12 6.70 6.31
C PHE A 365 28.44 6.86 5.53
N ILE A 366 28.59 6.17 4.39
CA ILE A 366 29.75 6.31 3.52
C ILE A 366 29.86 7.74 2.99
N PHE A 367 28.74 8.34 2.58
CA PHE A 367 28.72 9.74 2.12
C PHE A 367 29.20 10.69 3.21
N ILE A 368 28.70 10.56 4.43
CA ILE A 368 29.12 11.39 5.58
C ILE A 368 30.60 11.21 5.88
N LEU A 369 31.12 9.98 5.92
CA LEU A 369 32.53 9.71 6.14
C LEU A 369 33.43 10.34 5.06
N GLY A 370 32.94 10.34 3.79
CA GLY A 370 33.62 11.04 2.70
C GLY A 370 33.63 12.55 2.87
N GLU A 371 32.54 13.15 3.34
CA GLU A 371 32.49 14.59 3.67
C GLU A 371 33.45 14.98 4.80
N PHE A 372 33.73 14.06 5.73
CA PHE A 372 34.75 14.24 6.77
C PHE A 372 36.20 13.95 6.32
N GLY A 373 36.38 13.58 5.02
CA GLY A 373 37.69 13.28 4.46
C GLY A 373 38.32 11.95 4.92
N LEU A 374 37.55 11.09 5.62
CA LEU A 374 38.04 9.79 6.11
C LEU A 374 38.20 8.75 5.00
N PHE A 375 37.50 8.93 3.91
CA PHE A 375 37.75 8.25 2.63
C PHE A 375 38.15 9.29 1.62
N GLY A 376 39.08 8.97 0.71
CA GLY A 376 39.47 9.87 -0.37
C GLY A 376 38.22 10.46 -1.06
N GLN A 377 38.29 11.72 -1.46
CA GLN A 377 37.15 12.44 -2.03
C GLN A 377 36.55 11.65 -3.20
N PHE A 378 35.23 11.48 -3.16
CA PHE A 378 34.52 10.69 -4.16
C PHE A 378 34.64 11.35 -5.53
N GLY A 379 35.57 10.84 -6.35
CA GLY A 379 35.65 11.16 -7.77
C GLY A 379 34.55 10.50 -8.61
N TYR A 380 33.48 10.02 -7.96
CA TYR A 380 32.43 9.24 -8.62
C TYR A 380 31.41 10.12 -9.30
N LEU A 381 30.96 9.65 -10.45
CA LEU A 381 29.89 10.24 -11.23
C LEU A 381 28.57 10.29 -10.44
N LEU A 382 28.25 9.21 -9.71
CA LEU A 382 27.13 9.14 -8.78
C LEU A 382 27.66 9.03 -7.35
N THR A 383 27.16 9.88 -6.46
CA THR A 383 27.49 9.79 -5.03
C THR A 383 26.92 8.52 -4.41
N PRO A 384 27.51 8.02 -3.31
CA PRO A 384 26.95 6.88 -2.58
C PRO A 384 25.47 7.06 -2.24
N LEU A 385 25.08 8.27 -1.87
CA LEU A 385 23.71 8.61 -1.52
C LEU A 385 22.74 8.46 -2.71
N GLN A 386 23.16 8.89 -3.90
CA GLN A 386 22.36 8.74 -5.14
C GLN A 386 22.17 7.27 -5.51
N VAL A 387 23.23 6.46 -5.40
CA VAL A 387 23.14 5.00 -5.59
C VAL A 387 22.23 4.38 -4.54
N GLY A 388 22.34 4.80 -3.28
CA GLY A 388 21.47 4.36 -2.18
C GLY A 388 19.99 4.59 -2.48
N TYR A 389 19.61 5.79 -2.93
CA TYR A 389 18.24 6.11 -3.32
C TYR A 389 17.72 5.25 -4.48
N ALA A 390 18.56 5.01 -5.50
CA ALA A 390 18.14 4.15 -6.62
C ALA A 390 17.87 2.71 -6.16
N VAL A 391 18.75 2.13 -5.33
CA VAL A 391 18.59 0.78 -4.78
C VAL A 391 17.37 0.71 -3.86
N GLU A 392 17.19 1.69 -2.98
CA GLU A 392 16.02 1.79 -2.09
C GLU A 392 14.71 1.77 -2.89
N ILE A 393 14.58 2.64 -3.88
CA ILE A 393 13.37 2.75 -4.71
C ILE A 393 13.10 1.44 -5.47
N ILE A 394 14.13 0.79 -6.02
CA ILE A 394 13.97 -0.50 -6.69
C ILE A 394 13.49 -1.57 -5.71
N LEU A 395 14.11 -1.70 -4.53
CA LEU A 395 13.73 -2.71 -3.53
C LEU A 395 12.31 -2.49 -3.00
N LEU A 396 11.92 -1.24 -2.72
CA LEU A 396 10.57 -0.91 -2.29
C LEU A 396 9.54 -1.19 -3.41
N SER A 397 9.89 -0.92 -4.67
CA SER A 397 9.04 -1.26 -5.83
C SER A 397 8.82 -2.77 -5.93
N CYS A 398 9.88 -3.58 -5.75
CA CYS A 398 9.79 -5.04 -5.70
C CYS A 398 8.90 -5.51 -4.55
N GLY A 399 9.03 -4.91 -3.36
CA GLY A 399 8.19 -5.21 -2.20
C GLY A 399 6.71 -4.93 -2.46
N LEU A 400 6.42 -3.79 -3.08
CA LEU A 400 5.06 -3.40 -3.44
C LEU A 400 4.46 -4.33 -4.51
N ALA A 401 5.22 -4.69 -5.53
CA ALA A 401 4.82 -5.65 -6.56
C ALA A 401 4.53 -7.04 -5.96
N TRP A 402 5.35 -7.47 -5.00
CA TRP A 402 5.12 -8.72 -4.26
C TRP A 402 3.81 -8.70 -3.48
N GLN A 403 3.54 -7.63 -2.72
CA GLN A 403 2.29 -7.49 -1.98
C GLN A 403 1.05 -7.57 -2.88
N VAL A 404 1.09 -6.93 -4.04
CA VAL A 404 0.00 -6.99 -5.01
C VAL A 404 -0.23 -8.42 -5.49
N ARG A 405 0.85 -9.10 -5.88
CA ARG A 405 0.80 -10.48 -6.34
C ARG A 405 0.25 -11.43 -5.29
N GLU A 406 0.61 -11.25 -4.02
CA GLU A 406 0.12 -12.11 -2.93
C GLU A 406 -1.37 -11.88 -2.64
N VAL A 407 -1.83 -10.63 -2.69
CA VAL A 407 -3.26 -10.30 -2.57
C VAL A 407 -4.08 -10.91 -3.72
N GLU A 408 -3.57 -10.84 -4.95
CA GLU A 408 -4.24 -11.44 -6.10
C GLU A 408 -4.30 -12.96 -6.02
N ARG A 409 -3.20 -13.60 -5.61
CA ARG A 409 -3.18 -15.05 -5.37
C ARG A 409 -4.19 -15.47 -4.30
N SER A 410 -4.28 -14.71 -3.22
CA SER A 410 -5.24 -14.98 -2.13
C SER A 410 -6.68 -14.83 -2.61
N LYS A 411 -6.98 -13.83 -3.44
CA LYS A 411 -8.30 -13.66 -4.07
C LYS A 411 -8.66 -14.83 -5.00
N MET A 412 -7.71 -15.27 -5.84
CA MET A 412 -7.95 -16.42 -6.73
C MET A 412 -8.30 -17.68 -5.93
N LYS A 413 -7.52 -18.01 -4.89
CA LYS A 413 -7.80 -19.14 -4.00
C LYS A 413 -9.16 -19.04 -3.31
N LEU A 414 -9.55 -17.85 -2.88
CA LEU A 414 -10.87 -17.63 -2.28
C LEU A 414 -12.00 -17.84 -3.30
N ASN A 415 -11.86 -17.33 -4.51
CA ASN A 415 -12.83 -17.52 -5.58
C ASN A 415 -12.98 -19.00 -5.96
N GLU A 416 -11.89 -19.75 -6.07
CA GLU A 416 -11.92 -21.20 -6.30
C GLU A 416 -12.71 -21.92 -5.20
N ARG A 417 -12.49 -21.52 -3.94
CA ARG A 417 -13.22 -22.10 -2.81
C ARG A 417 -14.72 -21.78 -2.83
N ILE A 418 -15.08 -20.54 -3.17
CA ILE A 418 -16.50 -20.12 -3.34
C ILE A 418 -17.18 -20.92 -4.45
N ILE A 419 -16.51 -21.10 -5.59
CA ILE A 419 -17.02 -21.91 -6.71
C ILE A 419 -17.20 -23.37 -6.27
N GLY A 420 -16.24 -23.95 -5.54
CA GLY A 420 -16.33 -25.30 -4.99
C GLY A 420 -17.57 -25.47 -4.09
N LEU A 421 -17.74 -24.58 -3.10
CA LEU A 421 -18.89 -24.61 -2.18
C LEU A 421 -20.24 -24.44 -2.92
N LYS A 422 -20.29 -23.57 -3.92
CA LYS A 422 -21.49 -23.38 -4.75
C LYS A 422 -21.86 -24.65 -5.53
N ASN A 423 -20.87 -25.35 -6.08
CA ASN A 423 -21.08 -26.59 -6.79
C ASN A 423 -21.56 -27.73 -5.86
N GLU A 424 -20.99 -27.83 -4.65
CA GLU A 424 -21.44 -28.78 -3.63
C GLU A 424 -22.90 -28.52 -3.22
N SER A 425 -23.25 -27.24 -2.97
CA SER A 425 -24.63 -26.84 -2.66
C SER A 425 -25.61 -27.19 -3.78
N LEU A 426 -25.20 -26.94 -5.03
CA LEU A 426 -26.02 -27.28 -6.19
C LEU A 426 -26.23 -28.80 -6.32
N ARG A 427 -25.22 -29.63 -6.11
CA ARG A 427 -25.34 -31.09 -6.11
C ARG A 427 -26.28 -31.55 -5.01
N ALA A 428 -26.14 -31.07 -3.80
CA ALA A 428 -27.02 -31.40 -2.68
C ALA A 428 -28.49 -31.01 -2.98
N TYR A 429 -28.72 -29.89 -3.64
CA TYR A 429 -30.04 -29.45 -4.07
C TYR A 429 -30.63 -30.40 -5.10
N ILE A 430 -29.86 -30.78 -6.13
CA ILE A 430 -30.33 -31.72 -7.18
C ILE A 430 -30.68 -33.10 -6.57
N GLU A 431 -29.76 -33.64 -5.73
CA GLU A 431 -29.99 -34.92 -5.05
C GLU A 431 -31.25 -34.88 -4.15
N GLY A 432 -31.43 -33.78 -3.41
CA GLY A 432 -32.63 -33.56 -2.60
C GLY A 432 -33.90 -33.50 -3.44
N SER A 433 -33.86 -32.81 -4.57
CA SER A 433 -34.99 -32.71 -5.52
C SER A 433 -35.33 -34.06 -6.15
N GLU A 434 -34.33 -34.88 -6.54
CA GLU A 434 -34.55 -36.22 -7.09
C GLU A 434 -35.17 -37.18 -6.07
N LYS A 435 -34.66 -37.16 -4.82
CA LYS A 435 -35.25 -37.93 -3.72
C LYS A 435 -36.72 -37.56 -3.47
N GLU A 436 -37.01 -36.27 -3.48
CA GLU A 436 -38.39 -35.80 -3.30
C GLU A 436 -39.29 -36.21 -4.46
N ARG A 437 -38.84 -36.11 -5.74
CA ARG A 437 -39.58 -36.63 -6.90
C ARG A 437 -39.84 -38.11 -6.79
N SER A 438 -38.84 -38.92 -6.37
CA SER A 438 -39.03 -40.37 -6.20
C SER A 438 -40.02 -40.68 -5.09
N ARG A 439 -39.96 -39.95 -3.96
CA ARG A 439 -40.92 -40.11 -2.86
C ARG A 439 -42.33 -39.80 -3.30
N VAL A 440 -42.52 -38.69 -4.01
CA VAL A 440 -43.83 -38.27 -4.54
C VAL A 440 -44.37 -39.29 -5.54
N ALA A 441 -43.54 -39.83 -6.44
CA ALA A 441 -43.94 -40.84 -7.39
C ALA A 441 -44.40 -42.14 -6.69
N MET A 442 -43.75 -42.54 -5.61
CA MET A 442 -44.08 -43.70 -4.80
C MET A 442 -45.39 -43.49 -4.04
N ASP A 443 -45.59 -42.33 -3.40
CA ASP A 443 -46.82 -41.95 -2.71
C ASP A 443 -48.02 -41.91 -3.67
N LEU A 444 -47.83 -41.39 -4.89
CA LEU A 444 -48.82 -41.40 -5.96
C LEU A 444 -49.22 -42.83 -6.39
N HIS A 445 -48.22 -43.69 -6.62
CA HIS A 445 -48.46 -45.07 -7.02
C HIS A 445 -49.23 -45.83 -5.93
N ASP A 446 -48.81 -45.71 -4.67
CA ASP A 446 -49.38 -46.50 -3.58
C ASP A 446 -50.79 -46.00 -3.18
N THR A 447 -51.03 -44.68 -3.18
CA THR A 447 -52.30 -44.12 -2.75
C THR A 447 -53.35 -44.16 -3.90
N ILE A 448 -52.98 -43.61 -5.05
CA ILE A 448 -53.91 -43.45 -6.17
C ILE A 448 -53.98 -44.73 -7.01
N GLY A 449 -52.82 -45.32 -7.31
CA GLY A 449 -52.78 -46.55 -8.11
C GLY A 449 -53.53 -47.71 -7.48
N ASN A 450 -53.33 -47.90 -6.15
CA ASN A 450 -54.07 -48.99 -5.44
C ASN A 450 -55.58 -48.73 -5.35
N ARG A 451 -55.99 -47.48 -5.10
CA ARG A 451 -57.45 -47.12 -5.06
C ARG A 451 -58.08 -47.22 -6.40
N LEU A 452 -57.46 -46.79 -7.48
CA LEU A 452 -57.99 -46.96 -8.85
C LEU A 452 -58.07 -48.45 -9.23
N ALA A 453 -57.10 -49.28 -8.83
CA ALA A 453 -57.14 -50.71 -9.05
C ALA A 453 -58.25 -51.40 -8.25
N HIS A 454 -58.57 -50.91 -7.04
CA HIS A 454 -59.66 -51.37 -6.22
C HIS A 454 -61.00 -50.96 -6.85
N LEU A 455 -61.13 -49.71 -7.28
CA LEU A 455 -62.28 -49.17 -7.97
C LEU A 455 -62.60 -49.97 -9.27
N LYS A 456 -61.60 -50.22 -10.10
CA LYS A 456 -61.68 -51.03 -11.30
C LYS A 456 -62.23 -52.45 -11.01
N ARG A 457 -61.67 -53.12 -9.97
CA ARG A 457 -62.11 -54.44 -9.54
C ARG A 457 -63.57 -54.46 -9.06
N ASN A 458 -64.01 -53.42 -8.34
CA ASN A 458 -65.39 -53.30 -7.86
C ASN A 458 -66.36 -53.04 -9.03
N MET A 459 -65.99 -52.19 -9.98
CA MET A 459 -66.77 -51.95 -11.20
C MET A 459 -66.90 -53.20 -12.09
N GLU A 460 -65.87 -54.05 -12.15
CA GLU A 460 -65.86 -55.29 -12.87
C GLU A 460 -66.74 -56.37 -12.21
N LYS A 461 -66.87 -56.36 -10.86
CA LYS A 461 -67.62 -57.32 -10.08
C LYS A 461 -69.12 -56.98 -9.93
N ASN A 462 -69.49 -55.71 -9.82
CA ASN A 462 -70.86 -55.26 -9.55
C ASN A 462 -71.37 -54.32 -10.65
N ARG A 463 -72.23 -54.86 -11.50
CA ARG A 463 -72.92 -54.06 -12.53
C ARG A 463 -74.08 -53.19 -12.01
N PHE A 464 -74.38 -53.13 -10.68
CA PHE A 464 -75.62 -52.55 -10.18
C PHE A 464 -75.50 -51.47 -9.06
N GLU A 465 -74.35 -51.04 -8.57
CA GLU A 465 -74.26 -49.98 -7.55
C GLU A 465 -73.49 -48.71 -8.02
N LEU A 466 -74.19 -47.85 -8.73
CA LEU A 466 -73.67 -46.60 -9.28
C LEU A 466 -73.28 -45.61 -8.18
N SER A 467 -73.99 -45.62 -7.02
CA SER A 467 -73.74 -44.68 -5.89
C SER A 467 -72.45 -44.94 -5.13
N GLN A 468 -72.07 -46.21 -4.95
CA GLN A 468 -70.85 -46.58 -4.23
C GLN A 468 -69.60 -46.28 -5.06
N ASN A 469 -69.68 -46.49 -6.37
CA ASN A 469 -68.57 -46.14 -7.29
C ASN A 469 -68.34 -44.63 -7.43
N ILE A 470 -69.44 -43.80 -7.37
CA ILE A 470 -69.33 -42.34 -7.38
C ILE A 470 -68.63 -41.83 -6.10
N HIS A 471 -68.96 -42.47 -4.95
CA HIS A 471 -68.28 -42.08 -3.66
C HIS A 471 -66.78 -42.44 -3.65
N GLU A 472 -66.43 -43.63 -4.19
CA GLU A 472 -65.00 -44.00 -4.32
C GLU A 472 -64.26 -43.11 -5.32
N ILE A 473 -64.86 -42.70 -6.45
CA ILE A 473 -64.28 -41.72 -7.37
C ILE A 473 -64.10 -40.37 -6.69
N GLY A 474 -65.04 -39.90 -5.89
CA GLY A 474 -64.99 -38.70 -5.12
C GLY A 474 -63.77 -38.69 -4.13
N SER A 475 -63.58 -39.86 -3.45
CA SER A 475 -62.41 -40.00 -2.53
C SER A 475 -61.08 -39.96 -3.25
N VAL A 476 -60.94 -40.59 -4.43
CA VAL A 476 -59.72 -40.54 -5.27
C VAL A 476 -59.45 -39.13 -5.77
N ILE A 477 -60.51 -38.40 -6.19
CA ILE A 477 -60.36 -36.98 -6.58
C ILE A 477 -59.85 -36.15 -5.40
N THR A 478 -60.32 -36.38 -4.20
CA THR A 478 -59.91 -35.69 -2.98
C THR A 478 -58.43 -35.99 -2.64
N ASP A 479 -58.04 -37.28 -2.78
CA ASP A 479 -56.62 -37.64 -2.56
C ASP A 479 -55.70 -37.07 -3.63
N VAL A 480 -56.09 -37.01 -4.88
CA VAL A 480 -55.30 -36.33 -5.93
C VAL A 480 -55.18 -34.83 -5.65
N ARG A 481 -56.22 -34.17 -5.16
CA ARG A 481 -56.16 -32.79 -4.77
C ARG A 481 -55.24 -32.59 -3.58
N ARG A 482 -55.29 -33.42 -2.54
CA ARG A 482 -54.35 -33.36 -1.40
C ARG A 482 -52.92 -33.56 -1.83
N LEU A 483 -52.63 -34.51 -2.73
CA LEU A 483 -51.29 -34.73 -3.28
C LEU A 483 -50.82 -33.56 -4.16
N SER A 484 -51.72 -32.98 -4.97
CA SER A 484 -51.42 -31.79 -5.78
C SER A 484 -51.04 -30.58 -4.90
N HIS A 485 -51.77 -30.35 -3.81
CA HIS A 485 -51.46 -29.31 -2.83
C HIS A 485 -50.12 -29.56 -2.12
N ARG A 486 -49.74 -30.82 -1.84
CA ARG A 486 -48.39 -31.15 -1.30
C ARG A 486 -47.25 -30.89 -2.29
N LEU A 487 -47.53 -30.91 -3.60
CA LEU A 487 -46.56 -30.67 -4.67
C LEU A 487 -46.40 -29.20 -5.05
N THR A 488 -47.39 -28.38 -4.71
CA THR A 488 -47.34 -26.94 -4.96
C THR A 488 -46.33 -26.30 -3.98
N PRO A 489 -45.26 -25.64 -4.45
CA PRO A 489 -44.35 -24.98 -3.56
C PRO A 489 -45.11 -23.91 -2.75
N PRO A 490 -44.97 -23.83 -1.42
CA PRO A 490 -45.47 -22.69 -0.67
C PRO A 490 -44.74 -21.43 -1.18
N GLY A 491 -45.49 -20.43 -1.61
CA GLY A 491 -44.97 -19.21 -2.21
C GLY A 491 -45.29 -19.01 -3.69
N ALA A 492 -45.96 -19.96 -4.34
CA ALA A 492 -46.53 -19.75 -5.69
C ALA A 492 -47.80 -18.85 -5.67
N GLU A 493 -48.37 -18.63 -4.49
CA GLU A 493 -49.49 -17.72 -4.28
C GLU A 493 -49.03 -16.53 -3.40
N ILE A 494 -49.47 -15.31 -3.73
CA ILE A 494 -49.09 -14.01 -3.14
C ILE A 494 -49.80 -13.82 -1.78
N PHE A 495 -49.85 -14.84 -0.92
CA PHE A 495 -50.47 -14.74 0.39
C PHE A 495 -49.44 -14.61 1.50
N ASP A 496 -49.76 -13.76 2.51
CA ASP A 496 -48.93 -13.62 3.70
C ASP A 496 -49.04 -14.88 4.60
N LEU A 497 -48.04 -15.11 5.48
CA LEU A 497 -47.98 -16.33 6.30
C LEU A 497 -49.24 -16.57 7.14
N PRO A 498 -49.85 -15.57 7.82
CA PRO A 498 -51.11 -15.74 8.53
C PRO A 498 -52.26 -16.25 7.62
N GLU A 499 -52.38 -15.71 6.40
CA GLU A 499 -53.37 -16.11 5.43
C GLU A 499 -53.18 -17.55 4.95
N GLN A 500 -51.91 -17.97 4.73
CA GLN A 500 -51.60 -19.36 4.35
C GLN A 500 -51.99 -20.36 5.44
N ILE A 501 -51.72 -20.05 6.72
CA ILE A 501 -52.08 -20.91 7.84
C ILE A 501 -53.61 -20.92 8.03
N GLN A 502 -54.28 -19.78 7.86
CA GLN A 502 -55.75 -19.70 7.94
C GLN A 502 -56.38 -20.59 6.86
N GLN A 503 -55.93 -20.52 5.61
CA GLN A 503 -56.43 -21.37 4.53
C GLN A 503 -56.19 -22.87 4.80
N LEU A 504 -55.01 -23.21 5.39
CA LEU A 504 -54.75 -24.59 5.80
C LEU A 504 -55.78 -25.06 6.83
N VAL A 505 -56.05 -24.26 7.86
CA VAL A 505 -57.02 -24.55 8.90
C VAL A 505 -58.43 -24.68 8.35
N ASP A 506 -58.85 -23.70 7.53
CA ASP A 506 -60.19 -23.70 6.91
C ASP A 506 -60.42 -24.96 6.02
N SER A 507 -59.43 -25.29 5.19
CA SER A 507 -59.49 -26.46 4.32
C SER A 507 -59.49 -27.78 5.10
N THR A 508 -58.82 -27.84 6.23
CA THR A 508 -58.82 -29.02 7.10
C THR A 508 -60.16 -29.14 7.85
N GLN A 509 -60.68 -28.02 8.34
CA GLN A 509 -61.97 -27.98 9.05
C GLN A 509 -63.13 -28.52 8.19
N GLU A 510 -63.15 -28.25 6.88
CA GLU A 510 -64.17 -28.77 5.96
C GLU A 510 -64.32 -30.31 5.95
N SER A 511 -63.22 -31.01 6.27
CA SER A 511 -63.16 -32.48 6.21
C SER A 511 -62.93 -33.20 7.52
N SER A 512 -62.63 -32.43 8.58
CA SER A 512 -62.26 -32.93 9.93
C SER A 512 -63.40 -32.89 10.91
N THR A 513 -63.37 -33.81 11.87
CA THR A 513 -64.31 -33.82 13.03
C THR A 513 -63.71 -33.06 14.24
N ILE A 514 -62.45 -32.63 14.13
CA ILE A 514 -61.72 -31.88 15.14
C ILE A 514 -62.05 -30.38 14.99
N ASP A 515 -62.30 -29.67 16.09
CA ASP A 515 -62.54 -28.23 16.09
C ASP A 515 -61.22 -27.47 16.03
N TYR A 516 -60.85 -26.89 14.87
CA TYR A 516 -59.62 -26.13 14.69
C TYR A 516 -59.81 -24.64 14.93
N LYS A 517 -58.86 -24.02 15.66
CA LYS A 517 -58.82 -22.58 15.84
C LYS A 517 -57.46 -22.03 15.45
N PHE A 518 -57.46 -20.88 14.74
CA PHE A 518 -56.23 -20.17 14.39
C PHE A 518 -56.29 -18.75 14.89
N GLN A 519 -55.14 -18.30 15.47
CA GLN A 519 -54.96 -16.92 15.91
C GLN A 519 -53.59 -16.41 15.42
N ALA A 520 -53.59 -15.21 14.85
CA ALA A 520 -52.36 -14.50 14.50
C ALA A 520 -52.32 -13.14 15.20
N LEU A 521 -51.23 -12.84 15.86
CA LEU A 521 -51.03 -11.59 16.62
C LEU A 521 -49.67 -11.00 16.32
N GLU A 522 -49.62 -9.71 15.97
CA GLU A 522 -48.39 -8.89 15.81
C GLU A 522 -47.35 -9.53 14.87
N VAL A 523 -47.78 -10.27 13.85
CA VAL A 523 -46.86 -10.93 12.89
C VAL A 523 -46.19 -9.85 12.02
N PRO A 524 -44.84 -9.81 11.93
CA PRO A 524 -44.13 -8.85 11.11
C PRO A 524 -44.50 -9.01 9.61
N PRO A 525 -44.79 -7.91 8.89
CA PRO A 525 -45.14 -7.99 7.46
C PRO A 525 -43.93 -8.34 6.58
N ASP A 526 -42.70 -8.04 7.00
CA ASP A 526 -41.46 -8.18 6.21
C ASP A 526 -40.71 -9.49 6.52
N LEU A 527 -41.42 -10.61 6.68
CA LEU A 527 -40.79 -11.92 6.85
C LEU A 527 -40.10 -12.37 5.56
N SER A 528 -38.90 -12.94 5.67
CA SER A 528 -38.23 -13.53 4.51
C SER A 528 -39.03 -14.69 3.92
N ASP A 529 -38.87 -14.93 2.62
CA ASP A 529 -39.56 -16.05 1.91
C ASP A 529 -39.18 -17.39 2.54
N GLU A 530 -37.93 -17.54 3.01
CA GLU A 530 -37.48 -18.75 3.69
C GLU A 530 -38.27 -19.02 4.97
N ILE A 531 -38.46 -17.99 5.80
CA ILE A 531 -39.20 -18.10 7.06
C ILE A 531 -40.67 -18.46 6.74
N ARG A 532 -41.30 -17.75 5.83
CA ARG A 532 -42.69 -18.03 5.41
C ARG A 532 -42.88 -19.46 4.96
N ILE A 533 -42.04 -19.93 4.03
CA ILE A 533 -42.08 -21.27 3.48
C ILE A 533 -41.89 -22.34 4.56
N GLN A 534 -40.89 -22.22 5.41
CA GLN A 534 -40.56 -23.23 6.40
C GLN A 534 -41.64 -23.30 7.52
N LEU A 535 -42.14 -22.17 7.99
CA LEU A 535 -43.22 -22.13 9.00
C LEU A 535 -44.53 -22.69 8.45
N SER A 536 -44.91 -22.35 7.23
CA SER A 536 -46.09 -22.93 6.56
C SER A 536 -45.98 -24.46 6.45
N ARG A 537 -44.78 -24.97 6.13
CA ARG A 537 -44.54 -26.43 6.09
C ARG A 537 -44.58 -27.09 7.47
N ILE A 538 -44.08 -26.43 8.49
CA ILE A 538 -44.16 -26.93 9.88
C ILE A 538 -45.63 -26.95 10.34
N ALA A 539 -46.41 -25.91 10.05
CA ALA A 539 -47.82 -25.86 10.35
C ALA A 539 -48.61 -27.01 9.64
N GLN A 540 -48.32 -27.23 8.37
CA GLN A 540 -48.92 -28.31 7.60
C GLN A 540 -48.62 -29.69 8.19
N GLU A 541 -47.34 -29.97 8.55
CA GLU A 541 -46.92 -31.23 9.16
C GLU A 541 -47.56 -31.42 10.54
N GLY A 542 -47.65 -30.31 11.35
CA GLY A 542 -48.32 -30.32 12.64
C GLY A 542 -49.81 -30.70 12.54
N VAL A 543 -50.54 -30.05 11.63
CA VAL A 543 -51.97 -30.34 11.36
C VAL A 543 -52.16 -31.79 10.84
N GLU A 544 -51.30 -32.25 9.95
CA GLU A 544 -51.35 -33.64 9.48
C GLU A 544 -51.11 -34.67 10.61
N ASN A 545 -50.21 -34.36 11.54
CA ASN A 545 -49.95 -35.22 12.69
C ASN A 545 -51.14 -35.28 13.63
N ILE A 546 -51.84 -34.16 13.84
CA ILE A 546 -53.09 -34.11 14.61
C ILE A 546 -54.13 -34.99 13.95
N GLU A 547 -54.41 -34.82 12.64
CA GLU A 547 -55.38 -35.61 11.92
C GLU A 547 -55.11 -37.12 11.93
N LYS A 548 -53.84 -37.52 11.87
CA LYS A 548 -53.49 -38.95 11.76
C LYS A 548 -53.33 -39.66 13.09
N HIS A 549 -52.91 -38.93 14.15
CA HIS A 549 -52.37 -39.57 15.33
C HIS A 549 -52.97 -39.09 16.65
N SER A 550 -53.58 -37.88 16.72
CA SER A 550 -53.98 -37.29 18.01
C SER A 550 -55.22 -37.88 18.62
N GLN A 551 -56.25 -38.28 17.84
CA GLN A 551 -57.61 -38.55 18.29
C GLN A 551 -58.19 -37.39 19.13
N ALA A 552 -57.80 -36.15 18.82
CA ALA A 552 -58.20 -34.95 19.51
C ALA A 552 -59.66 -34.58 19.22
N SER A 553 -60.27 -33.81 20.12
CA SER A 553 -61.55 -33.14 19.91
C SER A 553 -61.36 -31.71 19.43
N SER A 554 -60.30 -31.06 19.86
CA SER A 554 -59.97 -29.70 19.47
C SER A 554 -58.45 -29.50 19.25
N ALA A 555 -58.09 -28.55 18.37
CA ALA A 555 -56.74 -28.14 18.14
C ALA A 555 -56.64 -26.62 17.95
N GLU A 556 -55.60 -26.04 18.49
CA GLU A 556 -55.31 -24.61 18.38
C GLU A 556 -53.97 -24.35 17.73
N ILE A 557 -53.96 -23.44 16.76
CA ILE A 557 -52.72 -22.95 16.09
C ILE A 557 -52.62 -21.46 16.41
N GLN A 558 -51.47 -21.04 16.93
CA GLN A 558 -51.19 -19.65 17.21
C GLN A 558 -49.89 -19.19 16.55
N LEU A 559 -49.91 -18.01 15.93
CA LEU A 559 -48.72 -17.34 15.36
C LEU A 559 -48.59 -15.96 16.00
N ILE A 560 -47.57 -15.80 16.85
CA ILE A 560 -47.40 -14.58 17.67
C ILE A 560 -46.05 -13.98 17.40
N GLY A 561 -46.03 -12.70 16.97
CA GLY A 561 -44.82 -11.90 16.87
C GLY A 561 -44.49 -11.23 18.21
N HIS A 562 -43.23 -11.37 18.66
CA HIS A 562 -42.67 -10.62 19.78
C HIS A 562 -41.59 -9.66 19.23
N PRO A 563 -41.13 -8.68 20.01
CA PRO A 563 -40.09 -7.74 19.52
C PRO A 563 -38.82 -8.41 19.01
N ASP A 564 -38.43 -9.56 19.56
CA ASP A 564 -37.16 -10.24 19.27
C ASP A 564 -37.36 -11.63 18.63
N GLU A 565 -38.58 -12.16 18.57
CA GLU A 565 -38.86 -13.50 18.06
C GLU A 565 -40.28 -13.65 17.46
N LEU A 566 -40.43 -14.61 16.55
CA LEU A 566 -41.73 -15.09 16.03
C LEU A 566 -41.98 -16.51 16.54
N VAL A 567 -43.13 -16.73 17.16
CA VAL A 567 -43.48 -18.01 17.78
C VAL A 567 -44.70 -18.60 17.05
N LEU A 568 -44.57 -19.84 16.56
CA LEU A 568 -45.67 -20.67 16.08
C LEU A 568 -45.91 -21.76 17.10
N THR A 569 -47.14 -21.81 17.66
CA THR A 569 -47.60 -22.88 18.57
C THR A 569 -48.73 -23.68 17.93
N ILE A 570 -48.65 -25.00 18.02
CA ILE A 570 -49.66 -25.95 17.54
C ILE A 570 -49.97 -26.89 18.73
N GLU A 571 -51.19 -26.92 19.16
CA GLU A 571 -51.62 -27.69 20.34
C GLU A 571 -52.90 -28.48 20.07
N ASP A 572 -52.95 -29.71 20.55
CA ASP A 572 -54.15 -30.58 20.48
C ASP A 572 -54.46 -31.17 21.88
N ASP A 573 -55.74 -31.53 22.08
CA ASP A 573 -56.26 -32.16 23.31
C ASP A 573 -56.34 -33.70 23.23
N GLY A 574 -55.55 -34.33 22.36
CA GLY A 574 -55.61 -35.75 22.09
C GLY A 574 -54.87 -36.66 23.06
N ILE A 575 -54.57 -37.88 22.59
CA ILE A 575 -53.93 -38.92 23.42
C ILE A 575 -52.48 -38.60 23.83
N GLY A 576 -51.85 -37.59 23.21
CA GLY A 576 -50.45 -37.25 23.45
C GLY A 576 -49.46 -38.36 23.02
N MET A 577 -48.19 -38.16 23.39
CA MET A 577 -47.12 -39.13 23.11
C MET A 577 -46.10 -39.17 24.25
N ASP A 578 -45.44 -40.30 24.44
CA ASP A 578 -44.33 -40.44 25.36
C ASP A 578 -43.03 -39.98 24.66
N ILE A 579 -42.59 -38.78 24.99
CA ILE A 579 -41.37 -38.15 24.40
C ILE A 579 -40.11 -38.86 24.82
N THR A 580 -40.10 -39.61 25.95
CA THR A 580 -38.93 -40.26 26.54
C THR A 580 -38.61 -41.62 25.91
N GLN A 581 -39.58 -42.30 25.32
CA GLN A 581 -39.42 -43.63 24.72
C GLN A 581 -39.18 -43.64 23.20
N THR A 582 -39.21 -42.49 22.56
CA THR A 582 -39.01 -42.38 21.12
C THR A 582 -37.56 -42.48 20.70
N SER A 583 -37.02 -43.69 20.72
CA SER A 583 -35.78 -44.05 19.98
C SER A 583 -35.99 -44.14 18.46
N THR A 584 -37.22 -43.92 17.97
CA THR A 584 -37.57 -43.78 16.55
C THR A 584 -38.33 -42.49 16.40
N ASN A 585 -37.59 -41.38 16.29
CA ASN A 585 -38.16 -40.10 15.85
C ASN A 585 -38.89 -40.35 14.52
N GLY A 586 -40.22 -40.20 14.52
CA GLY A 586 -41.01 -40.26 13.27
C GLY A 586 -40.42 -39.20 12.30
N ILE A 587 -40.39 -39.54 11.02
CA ILE A 587 -39.81 -38.71 9.95
C ILE A 587 -40.32 -37.25 10.03
N GLY A 588 -41.57 -37.05 10.46
CA GLY A 588 -42.20 -35.73 10.60
C GLY A 588 -41.57 -34.83 11.67
N ILE A 589 -41.29 -35.37 12.87
CA ILE A 589 -40.66 -34.64 13.97
C ILE A 589 -39.24 -34.18 13.60
N GLU A 590 -38.47 -35.10 13.00
CA GLU A 590 -37.09 -34.78 12.55
C GLU A 590 -37.11 -33.73 11.43
N ASN A 591 -38.08 -33.79 10.52
CA ASN A 591 -38.26 -32.79 9.46
C ASN A 591 -38.61 -31.42 10.04
N MET A 592 -39.49 -31.33 11.04
CA MET A 592 -39.82 -30.07 11.71
C MET A 592 -38.59 -29.45 12.39
N ARG A 593 -37.78 -30.28 13.08
CA ARG A 593 -36.51 -29.82 13.68
C ARG A 593 -35.53 -29.24 12.66
N ARG A 594 -35.32 -29.95 11.56
CA ARG A 594 -34.44 -29.51 10.48
C ARG A 594 -34.89 -28.22 9.83
N ARG A 595 -36.21 -28.09 9.63
CA ARG A 595 -36.84 -26.89 9.03
C ARG A 595 -36.70 -25.67 9.95
N ALA A 596 -36.95 -25.85 11.26
CA ALA A 596 -36.75 -24.78 12.26
C ALA A 596 -35.27 -24.35 12.32
N ALA A 597 -34.32 -25.30 12.41
CA ALA A 597 -32.90 -25.02 12.41
C ALA A 597 -32.42 -24.32 11.12
N PHE A 598 -33.00 -24.65 9.96
CA PHE A 598 -32.68 -24.02 8.68
C PHE A 598 -32.93 -22.50 8.68
N ILE A 599 -33.99 -22.07 9.37
CA ILE A 599 -34.36 -20.65 9.50
C ILE A 599 -33.82 -20.00 10.80
N GLY A 600 -32.85 -20.66 11.45
CA GLY A 600 -32.20 -20.14 12.66
C GLY A 600 -33.04 -20.20 13.92
N GLY A 601 -34.16 -20.93 13.89
CA GLY A 601 -35.09 -21.16 15.00
C GLY A 601 -34.86 -22.48 15.71
N ASP A 602 -35.62 -22.70 16.78
CA ASP A 602 -35.70 -23.96 17.53
C ASP A 602 -37.14 -24.47 17.62
N VAL A 603 -37.31 -25.78 17.86
CA VAL A 603 -38.60 -26.41 18.04
C VAL A 603 -38.63 -27.25 19.30
N THR A 604 -39.62 -27.03 20.15
CA THR A 604 -39.86 -27.76 21.37
C THR A 604 -41.16 -28.54 21.28
N PHE A 605 -41.13 -29.80 21.69
CA PHE A 605 -42.28 -30.67 21.79
C PHE A 605 -42.58 -30.94 23.26
N THR A 606 -43.80 -30.64 23.68
CA THR A 606 -44.26 -30.91 25.06
C THR A 606 -45.51 -31.80 24.97
N SER A 607 -45.46 -32.97 25.56
CA SER A 607 -46.57 -33.89 25.58
C SER A 607 -46.60 -34.74 26.85
N VAL A 608 -47.79 -35.02 27.33
CA VAL A 608 -48.04 -35.93 28.44
C VAL A 608 -49.10 -36.91 27.96
N PRO A 609 -49.00 -38.23 28.15
CA PRO A 609 -50.02 -39.19 27.79
C PRO A 609 -51.41 -38.76 28.32
N GLU A 610 -52.43 -38.82 27.45
CA GLU A 610 -53.82 -38.40 27.69
C GLU A 610 -54.05 -36.88 27.83
N ASN A 611 -53.06 -36.04 27.59
CA ASN A 611 -53.15 -34.58 27.66
C ASN A 611 -52.69 -33.84 26.41
N GLY A 612 -52.71 -34.50 25.24
CA GLY A 612 -52.37 -33.92 23.96
C GLY A 612 -50.88 -33.65 23.72
N LEU A 613 -50.57 -32.95 22.65
CA LEU A 613 -49.24 -32.55 22.19
C LEU A 613 -49.22 -31.05 21.93
N GLN A 614 -48.18 -30.37 22.41
CA GLN A 614 -47.87 -29.01 22.03
C GLN A 614 -46.51 -28.98 21.27
N ILE A 615 -46.52 -28.33 20.11
CA ILE A 615 -45.37 -28.05 19.27
C ILE A 615 -45.15 -26.54 19.32
N MET A 616 -44.00 -26.09 19.79
CA MET A 616 -43.64 -24.67 19.84
C MET A 616 -42.38 -24.43 18.98
N VAL A 617 -42.47 -23.55 18.03
CA VAL A 617 -41.34 -23.12 17.16
C VAL A 617 -41.06 -21.65 17.43
N SER A 618 -39.85 -21.36 17.85
CA SER A 618 -39.36 -19.98 18.09
C SER A 618 -38.31 -19.62 17.05
N ILE A 619 -38.43 -18.44 16.43
CA ILE A 619 -37.52 -17.93 15.42
C ILE A 619 -37.09 -16.52 15.83
N PRO A 620 -35.77 -16.26 16.02
CA PRO A 620 -35.30 -14.92 16.34
C PRO A 620 -35.52 -13.97 15.16
N LEU A 621 -36.15 -12.82 15.44
CA LEU A 621 -36.29 -11.70 14.51
C LEU A 621 -35.09 -10.77 14.70
N LYS A 622 -34.24 -10.61 13.66
CA LYS A 622 -33.08 -9.71 13.71
C LYS A 622 -33.45 -8.29 13.36
#